data_5e5fd6d99a2d4dba7c12991e8207f355
#
_entry.id   5e5fd6d99a2d4dba7c12991e8207f355
#
_cell.length_a   1.000
_cell.length_b   1.000
_cell.length_c   1.000
_cell.angle_alpha   90.00
_cell.angle_beta   90.00
_cell.angle_gamma   90.00
#
_symmetry.space_group_name_H-M   'P 1'
#
loop_
_entity.id
_entity.type
_entity.pdbx_description
1 polymer ?
#
loop_
_entity_poly.entity_id
_entity_poly.type
_entity_poly.pdbx_seq_one_letter_code
_entity_poly.pdbx_strand_id
1 'polypeptide(L)'
;MQLLPPSQIEYGKLDITFYRDDVRKSLHIANETDIPFSIENKKVVLIDDVLYTGRTIRAALDALLAFGRPSKVSLCVLIDRRFSRELPIQPDYAGKAIDTIITQKVKVCWKERDQVDEVVLL
;
A
#
# COMPACT_ATOMS: atom_id res chain seq x y z
N MET A 1 12.29 -16.47 -13.88
CA MET A 1 11.14 -15.54 -13.90
C MET A 1 11.31 -14.57 -15.06
N GLN A 2 10.32 -14.50 -15.91
CA GLN A 2 10.35 -13.59 -17.04
C GLN A 2 9.71 -12.27 -16.62
N LEU A 3 10.46 -11.18 -16.74
CA LEU A 3 9.95 -9.85 -16.41
C LEU A 3 9.21 -9.27 -17.62
N LEU A 4 8.06 -8.66 -17.37
CA LEU A 4 7.34 -7.96 -18.42
C LEU A 4 8.09 -6.69 -18.81
N PRO A 5 8.09 -6.32 -20.11
CA PRO A 5 8.65 -5.04 -20.53
C PRO A 5 7.91 -3.88 -19.82
N PRO A 6 8.61 -2.80 -19.43
CA PRO A 6 7.97 -1.66 -18.78
C PRO A 6 6.78 -1.08 -19.56
N SER A 7 6.80 -1.17 -20.88
CA SER A 7 5.70 -0.69 -21.73
C SER A 7 4.41 -1.48 -21.59
N GLN A 8 4.44 -2.68 -20.97
CA GLN A 8 3.27 -3.51 -20.73
C GLN A 8 2.69 -3.34 -19.32
N ILE A 9 3.34 -2.53 -18.49
CA ILE A 9 2.92 -2.30 -17.11
C ILE A 9 2.49 -0.85 -16.97
N GLU A 10 1.27 -0.64 -16.49
CA GLU A 10 0.74 0.68 -16.22
C GLU A 10 0.87 0.99 -14.73
N TYR A 11 1.26 2.21 -14.40
CA TYR A 11 1.45 2.67 -13.03
C TYR A 11 0.51 3.80 -12.71
N GLY A 12 -0.04 3.77 -11.51
CA GLY A 12 -0.88 4.82 -10.99
C GLY A 12 -0.60 5.07 -9.52
N LYS A 13 -1.08 6.20 -9.02
CA LYS A 13 -1.00 6.59 -7.61
C LYS A 13 -2.41 6.68 -7.05
N LEU A 14 -2.58 6.15 -5.85
CA LEU A 14 -3.87 6.14 -5.18
C LEU A 14 -3.75 6.88 -3.84
N ASP A 15 -4.54 7.93 -3.70
CA ASP A 15 -4.67 8.65 -2.44
C ASP A 15 -5.86 8.09 -1.66
N ILE A 16 -5.59 7.59 -0.47
CA ILE A 16 -6.58 6.97 0.39
C ILE A 16 -7.01 7.86 1.56
N THR A 17 -6.59 9.11 1.58
CA THR A 17 -6.81 10.03 2.71
C THR A 17 -8.27 10.06 3.15
N PHE A 18 -9.22 10.14 2.22
CA PHE A 18 -10.63 10.20 2.51
C PHE A 18 -11.26 8.86 2.89
N TYR A 19 -10.55 7.76 2.73
CA TYR A 19 -11.05 6.40 2.99
C TYR A 19 -10.49 5.79 4.27
N ARG A 20 -9.54 6.47 4.92
CA ARG A 20 -8.93 5.99 6.15
C ARG A 20 -9.82 6.33 7.33
N ASP A 21 -10.09 5.34 8.16
CA ASP A 21 -10.90 5.51 9.37
C ASP A 21 -10.13 6.13 10.54
N ASP A 22 -8.81 6.22 10.43
CA ASP A 22 -7.93 6.82 11.44
C ASP A 22 -7.59 8.30 11.15
N VAL A 23 -8.09 8.85 10.05
CA VAL A 23 -7.89 10.26 9.73
C VAL A 23 -8.80 11.10 10.62
N ARG A 24 -8.19 11.84 11.53
CA ARG A 24 -8.89 12.75 12.41
C ARG A 24 -9.03 14.13 11.75
N LYS A 25 -9.85 14.98 12.39
CA LYS A 25 -10.31 16.31 12.00
C LYS A 25 -9.24 17.36 11.61
N SER A 26 -8.01 17.00 11.39
CA SER A 26 -7.00 17.94 10.90
C SER A 26 -7.23 18.23 9.41
N LEU A 27 -7.07 19.48 9.05
CA LEU A 27 -6.98 19.86 7.64
C LEU A 27 -5.87 19.04 6.99
N HIS A 28 -6.28 18.12 6.15
CA HIS A 28 -5.35 17.29 5.43
C HIS A 28 -5.49 17.59 3.95
N ILE A 29 -4.40 18.05 3.33
CA ILE A 29 -4.37 18.24 1.90
C ILE A 29 -4.11 16.87 1.27
N ALA A 30 -5.15 16.33 0.63
CA ALA A 30 -5.04 15.06 -0.07
C ALA A 30 -4.09 15.20 -1.26
N ASN A 31 -3.21 14.22 -1.43
CA ASN A 31 -2.46 14.07 -2.66
C ASN A 31 -3.43 13.67 -3.78
N GLU A 32 -3.13 14.09 -4.99
CA GLU A 32 -3.97 13.77 -6.12
C GLU A 32 -3.84 12.28 -6.46
N THR A 33 -4.99 11.61 -6.61
CA THR A 33 -5.02 10.27 -7.18
C THR A 33 -4.79 10.37 -8.67
N ASP A 34 -3.85 9.60 -9.18
CA ASP A 34 -3.48 9.59 -10.59
C ASP A 34 -3.49 8.15 -11.12
N ILE A 35 -4.62 7.76 -11.70
CA ILE A 35 -4.80 6.47 -12.36
C ILE A 35 -5.26 6.74 -13.79
N PRO A 36 -4.31 6.95 -14.73
CA PRO A 36 -4.65 7.39 -16.09
C PRO A 36 -5.13 6.26 -17.00
N PHE A 37 -5.47 5.11 -16.44
CA PHE A 37 -5.91 3.93 -17.19
C PHE A 37 -7.12 3.29 -16.52
N SER A 38 -7.84 2.45 -17.24
CA SER A 38 -8.94 1.68 -16.67
C SER A 38 -8.40 0.43 -15.96
N ILE A 39 -8.92 0.15 -14.76
CA ILE A 39 -8.61 -1.07 -14.02
C ILE A 39 -9.69 -2.16 -14.21
N GLU A 40 -10.72 -1.87 -14.98
CA GLU A 40 -11.83 -2.80 -15.19
C GLU A 40 -11.34 -4.12 -15.78
N ASN A 41 -11.66 -5.23 -15.13
CA ASN A 41 -11.26 -6.59 -15.49
C ASN A 41 -9.76 -6.82 -15.57
N LYS A 42 -8.96 -5.94 -15.01
CA LYS A 42 -7.49 -6.07 -15.01
C LYS A 42 -6.99 -6.66 -13.70
N LYS A 43 -5.81 -7.26 -13.76
CA LYS A 43 -5.08 -7.67 -12.56
C LYS A 43 -4.33 -6.46 -12.03
N VAL A 44 -4.57 -6.15 -10.76
CA VAL A 44 -3.97 -4.99 -10.08
C VAL A 44 -3.07 -5.49 -8.96
N VAL A 45 -1.92 -4.87 -8.82
CA VAL A 45 -1.04 -5.08 -7.67
C VAL A 45 -1.02 -3.79 -6.86
N LEU A 46 -1.51 -3.86 -5.62
CA LEU A 46 -1.36 -2.77 -4.66
C LEU A 46 0.01 -2.86 -4.02
N ILE A 47 0.71 -1.75 -3.99
CA ILE A 47 2.06 -1.66 -3.41
C ILE A 47 2.04 -0.67 -2.26
N ASP A 48 2.54 -1.10 -1.11
CA ASP A 48 2.69 -0.25 0.07
C ASP A 48 4.02 -0.54 0.75
N ASP A 49 4.47 0.35 1.61
CA ASP A 49 5.72 0.17 2.31
C ASP A 49 5.60 -0.77 3.51
N VAL A 50 4.62 -0.56 4.39
CA VAL A 50 4.45 -1.35 5.60
C VAL A 50 3.02 -1.85 5.74
N LEU A 51 2.87 -3.15 5.92
CA LEU A 51 1.59 -3.76 6.27
C LEU A 51 1.55 -3.95 7.80
N TYR A 52 0.59 -3.30 8.44
CA TYR A 52 0.41 -3.34 9.89
C TYR A 52 -0.93 -3.97 10.25
N THR A 53 -1.93 -3.17 10.58
CA THR A 53 -3.26 -3.67 10.98
C THR A 53 -4.11 -4.17 9.82
N GLY A 54 -3.83 -3.70 8.61
CA GLY A 54 -4.62 -3.94 7.41
C GLY A 54 -5.59 -2.81 7.08
N ARG A 55 -5.75 -1.81 7.95
CA ARG A 55 -6.71 -0.72 7.75
C ARG A 55 -6.40 0.14 6.53
N THR A 56 -5.12 0.42 6.28
CA THR A 56 -4.68 1.17 5.10
C THR A 56 -5.01 0.41 3.81
N ILE A 57 -4.80 -0.89 3.79
CA ILE A 57 -5.09 -1.72 2.62
C ILE A 57 -6.60 -1.81 2.38
N ARG A 58 -7.40 -1.93 3.43
CA ARG A 58 -8.85 -1.89 3.29
C ARG A 58 -9.30 -0.57 2.67
N ALA A 59 -8.77 0.55 3.15
CA ALA A 59 -9.08 1.86 2.57
C ALA A 59 -8.67 1.94 1.10
N ALA A 60 -7.52 1.37 0.74
CA ALA A 60 -7.08 1.32 -0.65
C ALA A 60 -8.00 0.49 -1.53
N LEU A 61 -8.47 -0.66 -1.03
CA LEU A 61 -9.41 -1.49 -1.76
C LEU A 61 -10.73 -0.75 -2.00
N ASP A 62 -11.24 -0.06 -1.00
CA ASP A 62 -12.46 0.76 -1.13
C ASP A 62 -12.26 1.87 -2.16
N ALA A 63 -11.12 2.55 -2.14
CA ALA A 63 -10.80 3.62 -3.07
C ALA A 63 -10.69 3.11 -4.52
N LEU A 64 -10.10 1.93 -4.72
CA LEU A 64 -9.97 1.32 -6.05
C LEU A 64 -11.34 1.10 -6.72
N LEU A 65 -12.35 0.75 -5.95
CA LEU A 65 -13.69 0.49 -6.51
C LEU A 65 -14.30 1.70 -7.20
N ALA A 66 -13.84 2.92 -6.89
CA ALA A 66 -14.26 4.13 -7.57
C ALA A 66 -13.71 4.21 -9.01
N PHE A 67 -12.69 3.45 -9.34
CA PHE A 67 -12.01 3.47 -10.65
C PHE A 67 -12.34 2.27 -11.54
N GLY A 68 -13.10 1.32 -11.04
CA GLY A 68 -13.49 0.14 -11.77
C GLY A 68 -13.45 -1.11 -10.91
N ARG A 69 -13.77 -2.25 -11.51
CA ARG A 69 -13.76 -3.54 -10.84
C ARG A 69 -12.64 -4.41 -11.41
N PRO A 70 -11.50 -4.51 -10.73
CA PRO A 70 -10.43 -5.38 -11.19
C PRO A 70 -10.83 -6.84 -11.13
N SER A 71 -10.23 -7.66 -11.98
CA SER A 71 -10.45 -9.11 -11.96
C SER A 71 -9.76 -9.77 -10.77
N LYS A 72 -8.65 -9.19 -10.32
CA LYS A 72 -7.88 -9.66 -9.18
C LYS A 72 -7.05 -8.52 -8.61
N VAL A 73 -6.95 -8.47 -7.29
CA VAL A 73 -6.03 -7.55 -6.60
C VAL A 73 -5.06 -8.37 -5.77
N SER A 74 -3.77 -8.16 -6.00
CA SER A 74 -2.70 -8.74 -5.19
C SER A 74 -2.06 -7.64 -4.35
N LEU A 75 -1.47 -8.01 -3.23
CA LEU A 75 -0.82 -7.07 -2.31
C LEU A 75 0.67 -7.34 -2.25
N CYS A 76 1.45 -6.30 -2.48
CA CYS A 76 2.90 -6.33 -2.37
C CYS A 76 3.34 -5.27 -1.35
N VAL A 77 4.07 -5.67 -0.32
CA VAL A 77 4.57 -4.76 0.70
C VAL A 77 6.07 -4.96 0.90
N LEU A 78 6.75 -3.90 1.29
CA LEU A 78 8.17 -4.01 1.62
C LEU A 78 8.35 -4.73 2.96
N ILE A 79 7.59 -4.33 3.97
CA ILE A 79 7.68 -4.87 5.33
C ILE A 79 6.30 -5.39 5.75
N ASP A 80 6.24 -6.64 6.18
CA ASP A 80 5.08 -7.22 6.83
C ASP A 80 5.34 -7.28 8.34
N ARG A 81 4.61 -6.50 9.13
CA ARG A 81 4.64 -6.57 10.61
C ARG A 81 3.68 -7.66 11.04
N ARG A 82 4.20 -8.88 11.24
CA ARG A 82 3.39 -10.03 11.61
C ARG A 82 2.79 -9.86 13.01
N PHE A 83 1.69 -10.57 13.24
CA PHE A 83 0.97 -10.63 14.53
C PHE A 83 0.36 -9.31 15.00
N SER A 84 0.15 -8.38 14.09
CA SER A 84 -0.43 -7.08 14.41
C SER A 84 -1.72 -6.77 13.63
N ARG A 85 -2.25 -7.75 12.89
CA ARG A 85 -3.45 -7.56 12.08
C ARG A 85 -4.69 -7.29 12.93
N GLU A 86 -5.51 -6.37 12.47
CA GLU A 86 -6.87 -6.17 12.95
C GLU A 86 -7.89 -6.64 11.91
N LEU A 87 -7.48 -6.75 10.65
CA LEU A 87 -8.29 -7.22 9.54
C LEU A 87 -7.63 -8.43 8.89
N PRO A 88 -8.42 -9.34 8.28
CA PRO A 88 -7.89 -10.58 7.68
C PRO A 88 -7.23 -10.30 6.33
N ILE A 89 -6.16 -9.54 6.34
CA ILE A 89 -5.40 -9.14 5.15
C ILE A 89 -3.99 -9.71 5.26
N GLN A 90 -3.54 -10.37 4.20
CA GLN A 90 -2.21 -10.94 4.10
C GLN A 90 -1.56 -10.50 2.79
N PRO A 91 -0.24 -10.29 2.78
CA PRO A 91 0.44 -9.94 1.54
C PRO A 91 0.62 -11.18 0.65
N ASP A 92 0.52 -10.96 -0.66
CA ASP A 92 0.92 -11.97 -1.64
C ASP A 92 2.44 -11.97 -1.80
N TYR A 93 3.05 -10.79 -1.68
CA TYR A 93 4.50 -10.59 -1.78
C TYR A 93 4.95 -9.68 -0.65
N ALA A 94 6.00 -10.08 0.06
CA ALA A 94 6.60 -9.26 1.11
C ALA A 94 8.13 -9.28 0.97
N GLY A 95 8.75 -8.13 1.10
CA GLY A 95 10.19 -8.04 1.09
C GLY A 95 10.79 -8.66 2.35
N LYS A 96 10.22 -8.35 3.51
CA LYS A 96 10.62 -8.94 4.78
C LYS A 96 9.44 -8.96 5.75
N ALA A 97 9.27 -10.08 6.45
CA ALA A 97 8.34 -10.18 7.57
C ALA A 97 9.10 -9.99 8.88
N ILE A 98 8.58 -9.16 9.77
CA ILE A 98 9.17 -8.89 11.08
C ILE A 98 8.13 -9.05 12.18
N ASP A 99 8.59 -9.40 13.36
CA ASP A 99 7.75 -9.52 14.55
C ASP A 99 7.95 -8.27 15.39
N THR A 100 6.89 -7.49 15.59
CA THR A 100 6.95 -6.27 16.37
C THR A 100 5.85 -6.27 17.42
N ILE A 101 6.11 -5.58 18.53
CA ILE A 101 5.08 -5.31 19.52
C ILE A 101 4.31 -4.03 19.14
N ILE A 102 3.11 -3.89 19.67
CA ILE A 102 2.17 -2.81 19.32
C ILE A 102 2.77 -1.41 19.54
N THR A 103 3.63 -1.24 20.55
CA THR A 103 4.24 0.06 20.85
C THR A 103 5.41 0.41 19.94
N GLN A 104 5.93 -0.55 19.19
CA GLN A 104 7.04 -0.30 18.25
C GLN A 104 6.52 0.34 16.97
N LYS A 105 7.36 1.14 16.34
CA LYS A 105 7.07 1.77 15.06
C LYS A 105 8.08 1.32 14.03
N VAL A 106 7.61 1.17 12.80
CA VAL A 106 8.46 0.88 11.64
C VAL A 106 8.42 2.09 10.73
N LYS A 107 9.58 2.61 10.40
CA LYS A 107 9.72 3.72 9.47
C LYS A 107 10.52 3.27 8.26
N VAL A 108 9.96 3.48 7.07
CA VAL A 108 10.65 3.23 5.80
C VAL A 108 11.16 4.56 5.27
N CYS A 109 12.46 4.65 5.06
CA CYS A 109 13.11 5.83 4.51
C CYS A 109 13.51 5.58 3.06
N TRP A 110 13.20 6.51 2.20
CA TRP A 110 13.48 6.43 0.77
C TRP A 110 14.49 7.50 0.39
N LYS A 111 15.46 7.14 -0.44
CA LYS A 111 16.54 8.04 -0.86
C LYS A 111 16.01 9.34 -1.47
N GLU A 112 14.95 9.26 -2.24
CA GLU A 112 14.34 10.41 -2.92
C GLU A 112 13.72 11.42 -1.96
N ARG A 113 13.28 10.96 -0.79
CA ARG A 113 12.58 11.79 0.20
C ARG A 113 13.44 12.05 1.43
N ASP A 114 14.12 11.03 1.94
CA ASP A 114 14.82 11.03 3.23
C ASP A 114 16.33 10.96 3.07
N GLN A 115 16.85 10.97 1.84
CA GLN A 115 18.26 10.90 1.46
C GLN A 115 18.95 9.58 1.76
N VAL A 116 18.24 8.60 2.31
CA VAL A 116 18.74 7.25 2.56
C VAL A 116 17.64 6.23 2.29
N ASP A 117 18.03 5.04 1.87
CA ASP A 117 17.13 3.90 1.74
C ASP A 117 17.33 2.99 2.95
N GLU A 118 16.41 3.04 3.90
CA GLU A 118 16.52 2.19 5.10
C GLU A 118 15.14 1.94 5.72
N VAL A 119 15.08 0.90 6.54
CA VAL A 119 13.92 0.58 7.37
C VAL A 119 14.37 0.65 8.82
N VAL A 120 13.69 1.46 9.61
CA VAL A 120 14.02 1.70 11.02
C VAL A 120 12.90 1.17 11.90
N LEU A 121 13.28 0.41 12.92
CA LEU A 121 12.39 0.00 14.00
C LEU A 121 12.57 0.96 15.19
N LEU A 122 11.51 1.61 15.56
CA LEU A 122 11.52 2.62 16.62
C LEU A 122 10.81 2.12 17.88
#